data_2f5d6446a11aafa11a97c13af53ef2fd
#
_entry.id   2f5d6446a11aafa11a97c13af53ef2fd
#
_cell.length_a   1.000
_cell.length_b   1.000
_cell.length_c   1.000
_cell.angle_alpha   90.00
_cell.angle_beta   90.00
_cell.angle_gamma   90.00
#
_symmetry.space_group_name_H-M   'P 1'
#
loop_
_entity.id
_entity.type
_entity.pdbx_description
1 polymer ?
#
loop_
_entity_poly.entity_id
_entity_poly.type
_entity_poly.pdbx_seq_one_letter_code
_entity_poly.pdbx_strand_id
1 'polypeptide(L)'
;AASICTTLIGIGSIYTWFERRVLAKFQSRVGPNRWGPYGLLQPIADAVKLMLKEDIIPRAADKLVFIAAPIIFLATTLLVYAFIPLGEDSQLGGTNVALLFVLGITSINALTVFMAGWSSKNKYAILGSIRAVAMLISYEVPMAVSLMGVVMMSESLSLVGISESQSTYPYI
;
A
#
# COMPACT_ATOMS: atom_id res chain seq x y z
N ALA A 1 -4.80 -1.32 -16.82
CA ALA A 1 -5.07 -0.76 -15.48
C ALA A 1 -6.07 -1.63 -14.69
N ALA A 2 -7.29 -1.86 -15.20
CA ALA A 2 -8.31 -2.64 -14.47
C ALA A 2 -7.85 -4.08 -14.14
N SER A 3 -7.20 -4.79 -15.06
CA SER A 3 -6.66 -6.13 -14.83
C SER A 3 -5.61 -6.17 -13.72
N ILE A 4 -4.72 -5.18 -13.67
CA ILE A 4 -3.69 -5.05 -12.64
C ILE A 4 -4.33 -4.87 -11.26
N CYS A 5 -5.28 -3.94 -11.14
CA CYS A 5 -6.01 -3.72 -9.89
C CYS A 5 -6.73 -4.99 -9.40
N THR A 6 -7.40 -5.70 -10.32
CA THR A 6 -8.10 -6.95 -9.99
C THR A 6 -7.13 -8.04 -9.51
N THR A 7 -5.98 -8.20 -10.17
CA THR A 7 -4.95 -9.16 -9.78
C THR A 7 -4.37 -8.82 -8.40
N LEU A 8 -4.09 -7.54 -8.14
CA LEU A 8 -3.56 -7.09 -6.84
C LEU A 8 -4.55 -7.32 -5.70
N ILE A 9 -5.84 -7.03 -5.92
CA ILE A 9 -6.90 -7.30 -4.93
C ILE A 9 -7.01 -8.81 -4.68
N GLY A 10 -6.90 -9.63 -5.73
CA GLY A 10 -6.90 -11.09 -5.62
C GLY A 10 -5.72 -11.61 -4.79
N ILE A 11 -4.51 -11.17 -5.09
CA ILE A 11 -3.29 -11.53 -4.35
C ILE A 11 -3.39 -11.07 -2.89
N GLY A 12 -3.83 -9.84 -2.65
CA GLY A 12 -4.04 -9.30 -1.30
C GLY A 12 -5.05 -10.12 -0.50
N SER A 13 -6.12 -10.59 -1.13
CA SER A 13 -7.12 -11.45 -0.50
C SER A 13 -6.55 -12.81 -0.08
N ILE A 14 -5.72 -13.42 -0.92
CA ILE A 14 -5.03 -14.69 -0.61
C ILE A 14 -4.02 -14.48 0.51
N TYR A 15 -3.29 -13.35 0.49
CA TYR A 15 -2.30 -13.02 1.51
C TYR A 15 -2.93 -12.83 2.90
N THR A 16 -4.06 -12.13 3.00
CA THR A 16 -4.80 -11.97 4.26
C THR A 16 -5.32 -13.30 4.81
N TRP A 17 -5.77 -14.21 3.93
CA TRP A 17 -6.14 -15.56 4.35
C TRP A 17 -4.94 -16.34 4.90
N PHE A 18 -3.79 -16.28 4.20
CA PHE A 18 -2.56 -16.95 4.62
C PHE A 18 -2.06 -16.42 5.97
N GLU A 19 -1.99 -15.10 6.14
CA GLU A 19 -1.60 -14.45 7.39
C GLU A 19 -2.46 -14.92 8.57
N ARG A 20 -3.78 -14.87 8.44
CA ARG A 20 -4.71 -15.34 9.50
C ARG A 20 -4.53 -16.82 9.84
N ARG A 21 -4.17 -17.64 8.87
CA ARG A 21 -3.96 -19.07 9.09
C ARG A 21 -2.64 -19.36 9.80
N VAL A 22 -1.59 -18.64 9.43
CA VAL A 22 -0.29 -18.73 10.09
C VAL A 22 -0.38 -18.23 11.53
N LEU A 23 -0.97 -17.06 11.75
CA LEU A 23 -1.20 -16.52 13.11
C LEU A 23 -2.01 -17.46 13.99
N ALA A 24 -3.04 -18.11 13.43
CA ALA A 24 -3.84 -19.08 14.17
C ALA A 24 -3.01 -20.29 14.66
N LYS A 25 -2.07 -20.78 13.83
CA LYS A 25 -1.16 -21.85 14.22
C LYS A 25 -0.24 -21.42 15.37
N PHE A 26 0.34 -20.23 15.31
CA PHE A 26 1.17 -19.70 16.40
C PHE A 26 0.36 -19.49 17.69
N GLN A 27 -0.91 -19.17 17.58
CA GLN A 27 -1.81 -18.97 18.72
C GLN A 27 -2.52 -20.26 19.18
N SER A 28 -2.14 -21.44 18.65
CA SER A 28 -2.74 -22.76 18.97
C SER A 28 -4.27 -22.79 18.81
N ARG A 29 -4.81 -22.06 17.80
CA ARG A 29 -6.24 -22.02 17.47
C ARG A 29 -6.50 -22.38 16.02
N VAL A 30 -7.76 -22.71 15.72
CA VAL A 30 -8.18 -23.00 14.34
C VAL A 30 -8.36 -21.68 13.57
N GLY A 31 -7.70 -21.56 12.43
CA GLY A 31 -7.84 -20.42 11.51
C GLY A 31 -9.18 -20.46 10.75
N PRO A 32 -9.37 -19.55 9.75
CA PRO A 32 -10.57 -19.52 8.95
C PRO A 32 -10.85 -20.89 8.32
N ASN A 33 -12.03 -21.46 8.55
CA ASN A 33 -12.39 -22.80 8.09
C ASN A 33 -13.85 -22.96 7.65
N ARG A 34 -14.70 -21.91 7.78
CA ARG A 34 -16.16 -22.04 7.55
C ARG A 34 -16.61 -21.75 6.13
N TRP A 35 -15.96 -20.79 5.44
CA TRP A 35 -16.36 -20.35 4.10
C TRP A 35 -15.41 -20.89 3.04
N GLY A 36 -15.92 -21.82 2.21
CA GLY A 36 -15.18 -22.50 1.16
C GLY A 36 -14.17 -23.53 1.68
N PRO A 37 -13.49 -24.25 0.79
CA PRO A 37 -12.48 -25.23 1.16
C PRO A 37 -11.36 -24.52 1.94
N TYR A 38 -11.11 -24.98 3.15
CA TYR A 38 -10.10 -24.41 4.05
C TYR A 38 -10.27 -22.91 4.39
N GLY A 39 -11.47 -22.33 4.21
CA GLY A 39 -11.73 -20.92 4.49
C GLY A 39 -11.20 -19.94 3.46
N LEU A 40 -10.91 -20.36 2.23
CA LEU A 40 -10.40 -19.51 1.16
C LEU A 40 -11.35 -18.37 0.75
N LEU A 41 -12.66 -18.54 0.94
CA LEU A 41 -13.66 -17.52 0.62
C LEU A 41 -13.88 -16.53 1.77
N GLN A 42 -13.19 -16.66 2.88
CA GLN A 42 -13.32 -15.76 4.03
C GLN A 42 -13.02 -14.30 3.70
N PRO A 43 -11.97 -13.93 2.91
CA PRO A 43 -11.73 -12.55 2.54
C PRO A 43 -12.88 -11.92 1.75
N ILE A 44 -13.55 -12.70 0.89
CA ILE A 44 -14.72 -12.24 0.13
C ILE A 44 -15.90 -11.98 1.08
N ALA A 45 -16.15 -12.90 2.00
CA ALA A 45 -17.20 -12.72 3.01
C ALA A 45 -16.94 -11.49 3.91
N ASP A 46 -15.69 -11.23 4.26
CA ASP A 46 -15.29 -10.06 5.02
C ASP A 46 -15.47 -8.76 4.23
N ALA A 47 -15.17 -8.76 2.92
CA ALA A 47 -15.40 -7.62 2.04
C ALA A 47 -16.90 -7.29 1.94
N VAL A 48 -17.75 -8.29 1.69
CA VAL A 48 -19.21 -8.12 1.64
C VAL A 48 -19.75 -7.60 2.98
N LYS A 49 -19.29 -8.16 4.09
CA LYS A 49 -19.66 -7.70 5.43
C LYS A 49 -19.31 -6.22 5.65
N LEU A 50 -18.10 -5.79 5.23
CA LEU A 50 -17.67 -4.40 5.38
C LEU A 50 -18.47 -3.45 4.49
N MET A 51 -18.86 -3.87 3.27
CA MET A 51 -19.69 -3.07 2.38
C MET A 51 -21.13 -2.87 2.91
N LEU A 52 -21.64 -3.85 3.67
CA LEU A 52 -23.00 -3.78 4.27
C LEU A 52 -22.99 -3.16 5.67
N LYS A 53 -21.82 -2.88 6.23
CA LYS A 53 -21.69 -2.30 7.56
C LYS A 53 -22.01 -0.82 7.54
N GLU A 54 -22.66 -0.33 8.59
CA GLU A 54 -22.99 1.08 8.79
C GLU A 54 -21.73 1.95 8.92
N ASP A 55 -21.67 3.04 8.16
CA ASP A 55 -20.61 4.03 8.23
C ASP A 55 -20.84 4.99 9.41
N ILE A 56 -19.91 4.97 10.37
CA ILE A 56 -19.98 5.82 11.56
C ILE A 56 -18.93 6.93 11.43
N ILE A 57 -19.42 8.18 11.26
CA ILE A 57 -18.59 9.38 11.28
C ILE A 57 -18.77 10.10 12.63
N PRO A 58 -17.68 10.40 13.37
CA PRO A 58 -17.76 11.14 14.62
C PRO A 58 -18.45 12.51 14.42
N ARG A 59 -19.34 12.90 15.33
CA ARG A 59 -20.12 14.16 15.20
C ARG A 59 -19.23 15.41 15.14
N ALA A 60 -18.09 15.39 15.81
CA ALA A 60 -17.15 16.50 15.86
C ALA A 60 -16.13 16.50 14.70
N ALA A 61 -16.08 15.45 13.87
CA ALA A 61 -15.12 15.33 12.80
C ALA A 61 -15.39 16.29 11.63
N ASP A 62 -14.32 16.73 10.97
CA ASP A 62 -14.41 17.44 9.70
C ASP A 62 -14.71 16.44 8.59
N LYS A 63 -15.99 16.29 8.26
CA LYS A 63 -16.54 15.24 7.38
C LYS A 63 -15.83 15.16 6.03
N LEU A 64 -15.54 16.32 5.41
CA LEU A 64 -14.91 16.35 4.09
C LEU A 64 -13.49 15.75 4.14
N VAL A 65 -12.68 16.19 5.09
CA VAL A 65 -11.28 15.71 5.23
C VAL A 65 -11.26 14.27 5.72
N PHE A 66 -12.20 13.89 6.60
CA PHE A 66 -12.30 12.54 7.12
C PHE A 66 -12.62 11.50 6.02
N ILE A 67 -13.51 11.84 5.08
CA ILE A 67 -13.85 10.98 3.95
C ILE A 67 -12.77 11.04 2.87
N ALA A 68 -12.14 12.20 2.64
CA ALA A 68 -11.09 12.36 1.65
C ALA A 68 -9.82 11.57 1.98
N ALA A 69 -9.44 11.47 3.25
CA ALA A 69 -8.22 10.79 3.66
C ALA A 69 -8.11 9.34 3.17
N PRO A 70 -9.06 8.43 3.43
CA PRO A 70 -8.98 7.05 2.94
C PRO A 70 -9.06 6.96 1.41
N ILE A 71 -9.79 7.87 0.75
CA ILE A 71 -9.88 7.91 -0.72
C ILE A 71 -8.52 8.27 -1.32
N ILE A 72 -7.87 9.31 -0.80
CA ILE A 72 -6.55 9.74 -1.28
C ILE A 72 -5.52 8.64 -1.00
N PHE A 73 -5.55 8.02 0.19
CA PHE A 73 -4.65 6.92 0.55
C PHE A 73 -4.77 5.74 -0.42
N LEU A 74 -6.00 5.33 -0.75
CA LEU A 74 -6.23 4.26 -1.71
C LEU A 74 -5.79 4.66 -3.12
N ALA A 75 -6.13 5.89 -3.55
CA ALA A 75 -5.78 6.39 -4.88
C ALA A 75 -4.26 6.47 -5.07
N THR A 76 -3.51 7.00 -4.10
CA THR A 76 -2.05 7.05 -4.16
C THR A 76 -1.42 5.67 -4.15
N THR A 77 -1.93 4.75 -3.33
CA THR A 77 -1.45 3.36 -3.30
C THR A 77 -1.65 2.68 -4.65
N LEU A 78 -2.82 2.82 -5.28
CA LEU A 78 -3.08 2.25 -6.60
C LEU A 78 -2.24 2.93 -7.70
N LEU A 79 -1.98 4.23 -7.57
CA LEU A 79 -1.16 4.98 -8.53
C LEU A 79 0.28 4.50 -8.57
N VAL A 80 0.87 4.08 -7.45
CA VAL A 80 2.23 3.49 -7.40
C VAL A 80 2.34 2.30 -8.35
N TYR A 81 1.32 1.44 -8.39
CA TYR A 81 1.34 0.26 -9.26
C TYR A 81 1.30 0.59 -10.75
N ALA A 82 0.87 1.80 -11.13
CA ALA A 82 0.90 2.25 -12.51
C ALA A 82 2.33 2.46 -13.04
N PHE A 83 3.30 2.70 -12.14
CA PHE A 83 4.70 2.92 -12.47
C PHE A 83 5.55 1.65 -12.44
N ILE A 84 5.01 0.53 -11.90
CA ILE A 84 5.74 -0.75 -11.84
C ILE A 84 5.61 -1.46 -13.20
N PRO A 85 6.72 -1.76 -13.88
CA PRO A 85 6.69 -2.49 -15.13
C PRO A 85 6.37 -3.97 -14.85
N LEU A 86 5.19 -4.43 -15.29
CA LEU A 86 4.75 -5.82 -15.15
C LEU A 86 5.06 -6.67 -16.40
N GLY A 87 5.67 -6.09 -17.44
CA GLY A 87 6.05 -6.74 -18.68
C GLY A 87 6.54 -5.71 -19.70
N GLU A 88 7.16 -6.16 -20.77
CA GLU A 88 7.80 -5.32 -21.79
C GLU A 88 6.81 -4.30 -22.42
N ASP A 89 5.55 -4.71 -22.62
CA ASP A 89 4.50 -3.87 -23.25
C ASP A 89 3.49 -3.26 -22.25
N SER A 90 3.62 -3.52 -20.95
CA SER A 90 2.58 -3.14 -19.97
C SER A 90 2.91 -1.87 -19.16
N GLN A 91 3.79 -1.03 -19.66
CA GLN A 91 4.20 0.21 -19.00
C GLN A 91 3.11 1.28 -19.08
N LEU A 92 2.38 1.48 -18.00
CA LEU A 92 1.46 2.62 -17.86
C LEU A 92 2.21 3.94 -17.56
N GLY A 93 3.45 3.85 -17.09
CA GLY A 93 4.31 4.98 -16.77
C GLY A 93 5.72 4.83 -17.34
N GLY A 94 5.87 4.83 -18.66
CA GLY A 94 7.19 4.79 -19.34
C GLY A 94 7.99 6.09 -19.18
N THR A 95 8.07 6.62 -17.96
CA THR A 95 8.81 7.85 -17.65
C THR A 95 10.24 7.53 -17.22
N ASN A 96 11.18 8.33 -17.72
CA ASN A 96 12.61 8.22 -17.37
C ASN A 96 12.90 8.47 -15.88
N VAL A 97 11.92 8.95 -15.11
CA VAL A 97 12.02 9.29 -13.68
C VAL A 97 11.00 8.53 -12.82
N ALA A 98 10.62 7.32 -13.23
CA ALA A 98 9.60 6.52 -12.56
C ALA A 98 9.90 6.26 -11.08
N LEU A 99 11.16 6.01 -10.72
CA LEU A 99 11.59 5.80 -9.34
C LEU A 99 11.30 7.02 -8.44
N LEU A 100 11.58 8.23 -8.96
CA LEU A 100 11.31 9.47 -8.23
C LEU A 100 9.81 9.69 -8.01
N PHE A 101 8.98 9.38 -9.03
CA PHE A 101 7.52 9.43 -8.89
C PHE A 101 7.01 8.46 -7.84
N VAL A 102 7.51 7.23 -7.80
CA VAL A 102 7.13 6.24 -6.79
C VAL A 102 7.44 6.76 -5.38
N LEU A 103 8.64 7.28 -5.14
CA LEU A 103 9.02 7.86 -3.86
C LEU A 103 8.15 9.08 -3.49
N GLY A 104 7.88 9.97 -4.45
CA GLY A 104 7.02 11.13 -4.21
C GLY A 104 5.57 10.75 -3.89
N ILE A 105 5.01 9.75 -4.56
CA ILE A 105 3.65 9.29 -4.31
C ILE A 105 3.55 8.59 -2.95
N THR A 106 4.55 7.81 -2.54
CA THR A 106 4.55 7.16 -1.21
C THR A 106 4.58 8.18 -0.08
N SER A 107 5.27 9.31 -0.23
CA SER A 107 5.29 10.39 0.76
C SER A 107 3.91 11.04 0.97
N ILE A 108 3.04 11.05 -0.05
CA ILE A 108 1.66 11.52 0.10
C ILE A 108 0.88 10.65 1.09
N ASN A 109 1.19 9.34 1.20
CA ASN A 109 0.53 8.46 2.15
C ASN A 109 0.77 8.89 3.61
N ALA A 110 1.94 9.41 3.95
CA ALA A 110 2.20 9.97 5.28
C ALA A 110 1.28 11.16 5.58
N LEU A 111 1.08 12.06 4.61
CA LEU A 111 0.15 13.19 4.72
C LEU A 111 -1.29 12.73 4.93
N THR A 112 -1.74 11.70 4.23
CA THR A 112 -3.12 11.20 4.36
C THR A 112 -3.39 10.57 5.72
N VAL A 113 -2.40 9.88 6.30
CA VAL A 113 -2.48 9.36 7.67
C VAL A 113 -2.62 10.51 8.69
N PHE A 114 -1.86 11.61 8.50
CA PHE A 114 -2.01 12.81 9.32
C PHE A 114 -3.40 13.43 9.17
N MET A 115 -3.88 13.59 7.94
CA MET A 115 -5.22 14.12 7.64
C MET A 115 -6.33 13.33 8.34
N ALA A 116 -6.24 11.98 8.33
CA ALA A 116 -7.20 11.12 9.00
C ALA A 116 -7.24 11.36 10.52
N GLY A 117 -6.07 11.47 11.16
CA GLY A 117 -5.97 11.75 12.58
C GLY A 117 -6.48 13.14 12.97
N TRP A 118 -6.11 14.16 12.20
CA TRP A 118 -6.54 15.52 12.43
C TRP A 118 -8.06 15.68 12.27
N SER A 119 -8.61 15.16 11.18
CA SER A 119 -10.02 15.31 10.86
C SER A 119 -10.96 14.68 11.88
N SER A 120 -10.50 13.69 12.64
CA SER A 120 -11.28 13.03 13.68
C SER A 120 -11.55 13.90 14.92
N LYS A 121 -10.86 15.07 15.07
CA LYS A 121 -10.95 16.01 16.21
C LYS A 121 -10.83 15.34 17.58
N ASN A 122 -10.09 14.24 17.65
CA ASN A 122 -9.78 13.54 18.88
C ASN A 122 -8.28 13.66 19.17
N LYS A 123 -7.94 14.20 20.35
CA LYS A 123 -6.54 14.40 20.76
C LYS A 123 -5.70 13.11 20.74
N TYR A 124 -6.29 11.99 21.07
CA TYR A 124 -5.61 10.69 21.03
C TYR A 124 -5.37 10.19 19.60
N ALA A 125 -6.32 10.43 18.70
CA ALA A 125 -6.16 10.10 17.28
C ALA A 125 -5.09 10.98 16.63
N ILE A 126 -5.01 12.27 16.97
CA ILE A 126 -3.94 13.17 16.50
C ILE A 126 -2.58 12.70 16.98
N LEU A 127 -2.43 12.37 18.25
CA LEU A 127 -1.16 11.83 18.79
C LEU A 127 -0.76 10.51 18.11
N GLY A 128 -1.73 9.63 17.88
CA GLY A 128 -1.52 8.37 17.16
C GLY A 128 -1.07 8.59 15.71
N SER A 129 -1.72 9.51 15.00
CA SER A 129 -1.35 9.83 13.62
C SER A 129 0.02 10.49 13.49
N ILE A 130 0.37 11.43 14.38
CA ILE A 130 1.71 12.05 14.41
C ILE A 130 2.79 10.98 14.66
N ARG A 131 2.55 10.05 15.57
CA ARG A 131 3.47 8.94 15.81
C ARG A 131 3.64 8.06 14.57
N ALA A 132 2.54 7.72 13.89
CA ALA A 132 2.59 6.92 12.66
C ALA A 132 3.34 7.65 11.54
N VAL A 133 3.07 8.94 11.35
CA VAL A 133 3.75 9.78 10.35
C VAL A 133 5.24 9.90 10.64
N ALA A 134 5.61 10.11 11.90
CA ALA A 134 7.02 10.16 12.29
C ALA A 134 7.77 8.86 11.94
N MET A 135 7.14 7.70 12.16
CA MET A 135 7.71 6.42 11.74
C MET A 135 7.80 6.31 10.22
N LEU A 136 6.76 6.66 9.47
CA LEU A 136 6.77 6.61 8.01
C LEU A 136 7.90 7.46 7.42
N ILE A 137 8.03 8.72 7.84
CA ILE A 137 9.11 9.62 7.37
C ILE A 137 10.48 9.07 7.77
N SER A 138 10.61 8.52 8.98
CA SER A 138 11.87 7.93 9.44
C SER A 138 12.33 6.74 8.61
N TYR A 139 11.40 5.99 7.99
CA TYR A 139 11.72 4.91 7.07
C TYR A 139 11.95 5.38 5.63
N GLU A 140 11.26 6.43 5.19
CA GLU A 140 11.40 6.96 3.82
C GLU A 140 12.82 7.49 3.55
N VAL A 141 13.43 8.18 4.51
CA VAL A 141 14.78 8.75 4.33
C VAL A 141 15.85 7.68 4.12
N PRO A 142 16.00 6.66 4.98
CA PRO A 142 16.94 5.57 4.74
C PRO A 142 16.64 4.79 3.46
N MET A 143 15.36 4.58 3.14
CA MET A 143 14.93 3.91 1.90
C MET A 143 15.38 4.70 0.67
N ALA A 144 15.17 6.02 0.63
CA ALA A 144 15.62 6.86 -0.46
C ALA A 144 17.15 6.84 -0.60
N VAL A 145 17.89 6.92 0.50
CA VAL A 145 19.36 6.84 0.48
C VAL A 145 19.84 5.49 -0.04
N SER A 146 19.21 4.38 0.35
CA SER A 146 19.60 3.05 -0.14
C SER A 146 19.34 2.89 -1.65
N LEU A 147 18.25 3.46 -2.17
CA LEU A 147 17.94 3.45 -3.59
C LEU A 147 18.91 4.32 -4.41
N MET A 148 19.48 5.37 -3.83
CA MET A 148 20.50 6.19 -4.51
C MET A 148 21.72 5.38 -4.94
N GLY A 149 22.13 4.38 -4.15
CA GLY A 149 23.23 3.47 -4.52
C GLY A 149 22.93 2.73 -5.84
N VAL A 150 21.73 2.21 -6.01
CA VAL A 150 21.30 1.52 -7.22
C VAL A 150 21.21 2.49 -8.40
N VAL A 151 20.69 3.69 -8.20
CA VAL A 151 20.60 4.75 -9.22
C VAL A 151 21.97 5.16 -9.71
N MET A 152 22.95 5.30 -8.81
CA MET A 152 24.33 5.64 -9.15
C MET A 152 25.01 4.56 -10.00
N MET A 153 24.70 3.29 -9.74
CA MET A 153 25.26 2.15 -10.50
C MET A 153 24.61 1.98 -11.88
N SER A 154 23.29 2.25 -11.97
CA SER A 154 22.54 2.09 -13.21
C SER A 154 22.53 3.35 -14.11
N GLU A 155 22.98 4.49 -13.59
CA GLU A 155 22.91 5.82 -14.24
C GLU A 155 21.51 6.17 -14.78
N SER A 156 20.46 5.57 -14.21
CA SER A 156 19.08 5.73 -14.67
C SER A 156 18.11 5.83 -13.48
N LEU A 157 17.08 6.67 -13.64
CA LEU A 157 15.92 6.76 -12.72
C LEU A 157 14.70 5.98 -13.24
N SER A 158 14.81 5.40 -14.45
CA SER A 158 13.77 4.53 -15.01
C SER A 158 13.84 3.16 -14.37
N LEU A 159 12.70 2.64 -13.90
CA LEU A 159 12.62 1.29 -13.34
C LEU A 159 12.96 0.20 -14.37
N VAL A 160 12.64 0.46 -15.64
CA VAL A 160 12.98 -0.45 -16.75
C VAL A 160 14.49 -0.42 -17.00
N GLY A 161 15.10 0.76 -17.10
CA GLY A 161 16.55 0.90 -17.30
C GLY A 161 17.36 0.28 -16.16
N ILE A 162 16.89 0.42 -14.90
CA ILE A 162 17.51 -0.25 -13.76
C ILE A 162 17.39 -1.78 -13.87
N SER A 163 16.25 -2.30 -14.32
CA SER A 163 16.04 -3.73 -14.53
C SER A 163 16.92 -4.28 -15.65
N GLU A 164 17.02 -3.58 -16.77
CA GLU A 164 17.85 -3.96 -17.91
C GLU A 164 19.34 -3.95 -17.55
N SER A 165 19.82 -2.95 -16.82
CA SER A 165 21.22 -2.87 -16.38
C SER A 165 21.63 -4.03 -15.46
N GLN A 166 20.66 -4.62 -14.73
CA GLN A 166 20.90 -5.78 -13.87
C GLN A 166 20.76 -7.13 -14.59
N SER A 167 20.39 -7.15 -15.87
CA SER A 167 20.21 -8.40 -16.63
C SER A 167 21.51 -9.19 -16.80
N THR A 168 22.66 -8.53 -16.86
CA THR A 168 23.99 -9.14 -17.04
C THR A 168 24.65 -9.45 -15.70
N TYR A 169 24.63 -8.51 -14.74
CA TYR A 169 25.16 -8.67 -13.39
C TYR A 169 24.24 -8.02 -12.38
N PRO A 170 23.65 -8.81 -11.44
CA PRO A 170 22.83 -8.21 -10.38
C PRO A 170 23.72 -7.37 -9.44
N TYR A 171 23.20 -6.21 -9.02
CA TYR A 171 23.86 -5.34 -8.05
C TYR A 171 23.68 -5.90 -6.62
N ILE A 172 24.51 -6.87 -6.23
CA ILE A 172 24.49 -7.51 -4.89
C ILE A 172 25.78 -7.17 -4.18
#